data_e3a2a913e229de77d23d2aeca589b2f6
#
_entry.id   e3a2a913e229de77d23d2aeca589b2f6
#
_cell.length_a   1.000
_cell.length_b   1.000
_cell.length_c   1.000
_cell.angle_alpha   90.00
_cell.angle_beta   90.00
_cell.angle_gamma   90.00
#
_symmetry.space_group_name_H-M   'P 1'
#
loop_
_entity.id
_entity.type
_entity.pdbx_description
1 polymer ?
#
loop_
_entity_poly.entity_id
_entity_poly.type
_entity_poly.pdbx_seq_one_letter_code
_entity_poly.pdbx_strand_id
1 'polypeptide(L)'
;NMQTKEFIYDQHQKHLDYLNRLEFYTEEIAILKERLSEVTLKNTDKEVLKQVEHFQNQFIIQRNNIDELKHTIKIHENELQMVVAKNSTAVEHRKVIVDDKTQAFMSYFEQNFNELRKEFNLFLRDWM
;
A
#
# COMPACT_ATOMS: atom_id res chain seq x y z
N ASN A 1 23.62 -21.34 -7.02
CA ASN A 1 22.99 -22.42 -7.78
C ASN A 1 21.73 -21.91 -8.46
N MET A 2 21.13 -22.75 -9.29
CA MET A 2 19.97 -22.38 -10.08
C MET A 2 18.74 -22.04 -9.22
N GLN A 3 18.48 -22.80 -8.16
CA GLN A 3 17.38 -22.53 -7.23
C GLN A 3 17.53 -21.17 -6.52
N THR A 4 18.75 -20.85 -6.13
CA THR A 4 19.03 -19.55 -5.49
C THR A 4 18.79 -18.39 -6.46
N LYS A 5 19.19 -18.54 -7.72
CA LYS A 5 18.94 -17.53 -8.75
C LYS A 5 17.45 -17.32 -9.02
N GLU A 6 16.69 -18.41 -9.08
CA GLU A 6 15.23 -18.37 -9.24
C GLU A 6 14.57 -17.67 -8.05
N PHE A 7 15.01 -18.01 -6.83
CA PHE A 7 14.51 -17.36 -5.60
C PHE A 7 14.73 -15.86 -5.65
N ILE A 8 15.95 -15.43 -5.99
CA ILE A 8 16.31 -14.01 -6.06
C ILE A 8 15.46 -13.28 -7.09
N TYR A 9 15.29 -13.88 -8.27
CA TYR A 9 14.47 -13.31 -9.34
C TYR A 9 13.02 -13.16 -8.87
N ASP A 10 12.47 -14.18 -8.25
CA ASP A 10 11.08 -14.16 -7.76
C ASP A 10 10.88 -13.09 -6.69
N GLN A 11 11.83 -12.92 -5.78
CA GLN A 11 11.76 -11.88 -4.75
C GLN A 11 11.78 -10.49 -5.38
N HIS A 12 12.66 -10.29 -6.36
CA HIS A 12 12.74 -9.03 -7.08
C HIS A 12 11.41 -8.73 -7.78
N GLN A 13 10.81 -9.70 -8.46
CA GLN A 13 9.52 -9.53 -9.13
C GLN A 13 8.39 -9.22 -8.14
N LYS A 14 8.38 -9.84 -6.97
CA LYS A 14 7.41 -9.53 -5.92
C LYS A 14 7.55 -8.09 -5.45
N HIS A 15 8.78 -7.63 -5.23
CA HIS A 15 9.02 -6.24 -4.82
C HIS A 15 8.49 -5.26 -5.85
N LEU A 16 8.75 -5.50 -7.11
CA LEU A 16 8.24 -4.65 -8.20
C LEU A 16 6.71 -4.64 -8.24
N ASP A 17 6.09 -5.81 -8.10
CA ASP A 17 4.64 -5.93 -8.08
C ASP A 17 4.03 -5.15 -6.91
N TYR A 18 4.58 -5.30 -5.70
CA TYR A 18 4.11 -4.56 -4.54
C TYR A 18 4.24 -3.05 -4.72
N LEU A 19 5.38 -2.58 -5.23
CA LEU A 19 5.61 -1.15 -5.45
C LEU A 19 4.63 -0.60 -6.48
N ASN A 20 4.36 -1.33 -7.55
CA ASN A 20 3.40 -0.92 -8.57
C ASN A 20 1.98 -0.84 -8.00
N ARG A 21 1.58 -1.83 -7.19
CA ARG A 21 0.26 -1.80 -6.55
C ARG A 21 0.13 -0.64 -5.57
N LEU A 22 1.16 -0.36 -4.78
CA LEU A 22 1.15 0.75 -3.84
C LEU A 22 1.10 2.10 -4.56
N GLU A 23 1.77 2.22 -5.69
CA GLU A 23 1.68 3.43 -6.52
C GLU A 23 0.25 3.63 -7.04
N PHE A 24 -0.38 2.57 -7.49
CA PHE A 24 -1.78 2.61 -7.92
C PHE A 24 -2.71 3.10 -6.79
N TYR A 25 -2.53 2.59 -5.57
CA TYR A 25 -3.32 3.04 -4.43
C TYR A 25 -3.05 4.50 -4.08
N THR A 26 -1.82 4.96 -4.23
CA THR A 26 -1.47 6.37 -4.03
C THR A 26 -2.25 7.27 -4.98
N GLU A 27 -2.31 6.89 -6.26
CA GLU A 27 -3.07 7.62 -7.28
C GLU A 27 -4.56 7.58 -6.98
N GLU A 28 -5.07 6.42 -6.55
CA GLU A 28 -6.48 6.28 -6.19
C GLU A 28 -6.86 7.18 -5.01
N ILE A 29 -6.03 7.28 -3.99
CA ILE A 29 -6.27 8.17 -2.83
C ILE A 29 -6.42 9.62 -3.32
N ALA A 30 -5.60 10.06 -4.25
CA ALA A 30 -5.70 11.41 -4.81
C ALA A 30 -7.06 11.65 -5.46
N ILE A 31 -7.57 10.65 -6.20
CA ILE A 31 -8.88 10.72 -6.83
C ILE A 31 -9.99 10.77 -5.78
N LEU A 32 -9.91 9.92 -4.76
CA LEU A 32 -10.89 9.87 -3.67
C LEU A 32 -10.93 11.18 -2.89
N LYS A 33 -9.78 11.81 -2.66
CA LYS A 33 -9.68 13.12 -2.02
C LYS A 33 -10.37 14.21 -2.83
N GLU A 34 -10.24 14.18 -4.15
CA GLU A 34 -10.95 15.13 -5.03
C GLU A 34 -12.45 14.97 -4.90
N ARG A 35 -12.95 13.73 -4.91
CA ARG A 35 -14.36 13.45 -4.72
C ARG A 35 -14.86 13.95 -3.37
N LEU A 36 -14.06 13.75 -2.33
CA LEU A 36 -14.40 14.24 -0.99
C LEU A 36 -14.49 15.76 -0.96
N SER A 37 -13.60 16.46 -1.65
CA SER A 37 -13.64 17.93 -1.77
C SER A 37 -14.93 18.39 -2.42
N GLU A 38 -15.42 17.69 -3.44
CA GLU A 38 -16.68 18.02 -4.11
C GLU A 38 -17.86 17.93 -3.14
N VAL A 39 -17.89 16.91 -2.28
CA VAL A 39 -18.93 16.77 -1.24
C VAL A 39 -18.86 17.94 -0.27
N THR A 40 -17.67 18.34 0.15
CA THR A 40 -17.47 19.47 1.07
C THR A 40 -18.01 20.76 0.51
N LEU A 41 -17.84 20.98 -0.79
CA LEU A 41 -18.35 22.20 -1.46
C LEU A 41 -19.88 22.21 -1.58
N LYS A 42 -20.51 21.06 -1.64
CA LYS A 42 -21.96 20.93 -1.83
C LYS A 42 -22.76 20.88 -0.54
N ASN A 43 -22.13 20.65 0.59
CA ASN A 43 -22.82 20.36 1.85
C ASN A 43 -22.32 21.26 2.98
N THR A 44 -23.27 21.81 3.75
CA THR A 44 -22.97 22.61 4.94
C THR A 44 -23.44 21.94 6.23
N ASP A 45 -24.11 20.80 6.13
CA ASP A 45 -24.63 20.04 7.26
C ASP A 45 -23.48 19.53 8.12
N LYS A 46 -23.58 19.73 9.44
CA LYS A 46 -22.52 19.35 10.39
C LYS A 46 -22.26 17.85 10.41
N GLU A 47 -23.32 17.05 10.29
CA GLU A 47 -23.16 15.59 10.29
C GLU A 47 -22.41 15.09 9.05
N VAL A 48 -22.69 15.70 7.89
CA VAL A 48 -21.95 15.39 6.66
C VAL A 48 -20.50 15.81 6.80
N LEU A 49 -20.23 17.00 7.35
CA LEU A 49 -18.86 17.50 7.53
C LEU A 49 -18.05 16.65 8.51
N LYS A 50 -18.69 16.05 9.52
CA LYS A 50 -18.04 15.08 10.42
C LYS A 50 -17.60 13.84 9.64
N GLN A 51 -18.45 13.35 8.75
CA GLN A 51 -18.09 12.20 7.90
C GLN A 51 -16.97 12.55 6.92
N VAL A 52 -16.98 13.78 6.38
CA VAL A 52 -15.88 14.28 5.55
C VAL A 52 -14.56 14.21 6.32
N GLU A 53 -14.55 14.70 7.56
CA GLU A 53 -13.35 14.68 8.41
C GLU A 53 -12.89 13.24 8.68
N HIS A 54 -13.83 12.32 8.93
CA HIS A 54 -13.53 10.91 9.11
C HIS A 54 -12.78 10.35 7.89
N PHE A 55 -13.28 10.61 6.69
CA PHE A 55 -12.63 10.11 5.47
C PHE A 55 -11.29 10.81 5.19
N GLN A 56 -11.17 12.12 5.47
CA GLN A 56 -9.89 12.81 5.36
C GLN A 56 -8.83 12.12 6.22
N ASN A 57 -9.18 11.80 7.47
CA ASN A 57 -8.28 11.14 8.39
C ASN A 57 -7.93 9.72 7.92
N GLN A 58 -8.91 8.98 7.41
CA GLN A 58 -8.67 7.63 6.89
C GLN A 58 -7.73 7.65 5.67
N PHE A 59 -7.88 8.62 4.79
CA PHE A 59 -7.00 8.75 3.62
C PHE A 59 -5.56 9.10 4.04
N ILE A 60 -5.40 9.92 5.08
CA ILE A 60 -4.07 10.22 5.63
C ILE A 60 -3.42 8.95 6.20
N ILE A 61 -4.18 8.16 6.96
CA ILE A 61 -3.69 6.91 7.55
C ILE A 61 -3.25 5.95 6.44
N GLN A 62 -4.07 5.76 5.41
CA GLN A 62 -3.74 4.85 4.32
C GLN A 62 -2.54 5.34 3.51
N ARG A 63 -2.41 6.65 3.30
CA ARG A 63 -1.23 7.21 2.62
C ARG A 63 0.04 6.94 3.43
N ASN A 64 -0.02 7.12 4.74
CA ASN A 64 1.12 6.83 5.61
C ASN A 64 1.48 5.34 5.58
N ASN A 65 0.48 4.45 5.57
CA ASN A 65 0.70 3.02 5.46
C ASN A 65 1.39 2.64 4.15
N ILE A 66 0.97 3.27 3.05
CA ILE A 66 1.61 3.08 1.74
C ILE A 66 3.08 3.49 1.79
N ASP A 67 3.37 4.67 2.36
CA ASP A 67 4.74 5.18 2.43
C ASP A 67 5.63 4.26 3.27
N GLU A 68 5.13 3.75 4.38
CA GLU A 68 5.86 2.80 5.23
C GLU A 68 6.15 1.49 4.49
N LEU A 69 5.14 0.94 3.81
CA LEU A 69 5.31 -0.29 3.02
C LEU A 69 6.30 -0.10 1.88
N LYS A 70 6.22 1.01 1.16
CA LYS A 70 7.18 1.34 0.10
C LYS A 70 8.61 1.39 0.64
N HIS A 71 8.78 2.05 1.78
CA HIS A 71 10.09 2.17 2.42
C HIS A 71 10.66 0.80 2.79
N THR A 72 9.85 -0.03 3.43
CA THR A 72 10.23 -1.39 3.81
C THR A 72 10.62 -2.23 2.60
N ILE A 73 9.81 -2.20 1.55
CA ILE A 73 10.07 -2.96 0.32
C ILE A 73 11.37 -2.50 -0.34
N LYS A 74 11.62 -1.20 -0.39
CA LYS A 74 12.85 -0.65 -0.99
C LYS A 74 14.08 -1.05 -0.20
N ILE A 75 13.99 -1.08 1.13
CA ILE A 75 15.08 -1.57 1.98
C ILE A 75 15.38 -3.04 1.66
N HIS A 76 14.34 -3.87 1.59
CA HIS A 76 14.51 -5.30 1.29
C HIS A 76 15.09 -5.51 -0.11
N GLU A 77 14.67 -4.73 -1.08
CA GLU A 77 15.23 -4.79 -2.43
C GLU A 77 16.70 -4.41 -2.45
N ASN A 78 17.08 -3.33 -1.74
CA ASN A 78 18.47 -2.92 -1.64
C ASN A 78 19.35 -3.98 -0.98
N GLU A 79 18.83 -4.61 0.09
CA GLU A 79 19.53 -5.72 0.76
C GLU A 79 19.72 -6.88 -0.21
N LEU A 80 18.68 -7.22 -0.97
CA LEU A 80 18.74 -8.29 -1.97
C LEU A 80 19.82 -8.01 -3.01
N GLN A 81 19.88 -6.77 -3.54
CA GLN A 81 20.88 -6.37 -4.54
C GLN A 81 22.30 -6.44 -3.96
N MET A 82 22.49 -5.97 -2.73
CA MET A 82 23.82 -5.97 -2.08
C MET A 82 24.32 -7.39 -1.83
N VAL A 83 23.45 -8.29 -1.40
CA VAL A 83 23.87 -9.64 -1.00
C VAL A 83 24.04 -10.57 -2.21
N VAL A 84 23.33 -10.32 -3.31
CA VAL A 84 23.53 -11.03 -4.58
C VAL A 84 25.00 -10.95 -5.02
N ALA A 85 25.64 -9.80 -4.79
CA ALA A 85 27.04 -9.58 -5.16
C ALA A 85 28.05 -10.29 -4.24
N LYS A 86 27.63 -10.71 -3.04
CA LYS A 86 28.55 -11.26 -2.03
C LYS A 86 28.32 -12.73 -1.72
N ASN A 87 27.10 -13.11 -1.31
CA ASN A 87 26.79 -14.47 -0.88
C ASN A 87 25.28 -14.73 -1.03
N SER A 88 24.90 -15.33 -2.13
CA SER A 88 23.49 -15.60 -2.43
C SER A 88 22.85 -16.63 -1.49
N THR A 89 23.61 -17.57 -0.95
CA THR A 89 23.08 -18.61 -0.05
C THR A 89 22.62 -18.05 1.29
N ALA A 90 23.40 -17.14 1.86
CA ALA A 90 23.06 -16.48 3.14
C ALA A 90 21.83 -15.59 3.03
N VAL A 91 21.60 -14.99 1.86
CA VAL A 91 20.45 -14.12 1.59
C VAL A 91 19.14 -14.88 1.57
N GLU A 92 19.15 -16.06 0.96
CA GLU A 92 17.94 -16.84 0.68
C GLU A 92 17.12 -17.11 1.95
N HIS A 93 17.77 -17.58 3.01
CA HIS A 93 17.11 -17.90 4.27
C HIS A 93 16.52 -16.66 4.95
N ARG A 94 17.26 -15.57 4.94
CA ARG A 94 16.88 -14.29 5.55
C ARG A 94 15.67 -13.67 4.84
N LYS A 95 15.65 -13.72 3.51
CA LYS A 95 14.59 -13.11 2.70
C LYS A 95 13.26 -13.81 2.81
N VAL A 96 13.24 -15.12 2.99
CA VAL A 96 11.99 -15.87 3.17
C VAL A 96 11.21 -15.34 4.38
N ILE A 97 11.88 -15.10 5.52
CA ILE A 97 11.24 -14.61 6.74
C ILE A 97 10.70 -13.19 6.54
N VAL A 98 11.47 -12.32 5.89
CA VAL A 98 11.09 -10.92 5.66
C VAL A 98 9.91 -10.82 4.69
N ASP A 99 9.92 -11.64 3.63
CA ASP A 99 8.86 -11.64 2.63
C ASP A 99 7.50 -12.06 3.20
N ASP A 100 7.48 -13.04 4.11
CA ASP A 100 6.24 -13.46 4.75
C ASP A 100 5.58 -12.31 5.49
N LYS A 101 6.35 -11.50 6.19
CA LYS A 101 5.85 -10.32 6.90
C LYS A 101 5.35 -9.26 5.92
N THR A 102 6.11 -8.98 4.88
CA THR A 102 5.74 -8.00 3.87
C THR A 102 4.46 -8.42 3.15
N GLN A 103 4.36 -9.69 2.80
CA GLN A 103 3.16 -10.25 2.17
C GLN A 103 1.94 -10.09 3.08
N ALA A 104 2.10 -10.40 4.38
CA ALA A 104 1.03 -10.25 5.35
C ALA A 104 0.58 -8.78 5.48
N PHE A 105 1.52 -7.84 5.54
CA PHE A 105 1.21 -6.42 5.61
C PHE A 105 0.52 -5.93 4.34
N MET A 106 0.96 -6.37 3.17
CA MET A 106 0.31 -6.03 1.91
C MET A 106 -1.14 -6.52 1.88
N SER A 107 -1.37 -7.77 2.27
CA SER A 107 -2.72 -8.34 2.30
C SER A 107 -3.62 -7.59 3.27
N TYR A 108 -3.12 -7.28 4.45
CA TYR A 108 -3.86 -6.52 5.47
C TYR A 108 -4.18 -5.11 4.98
N PHE A 109 -3.19 -4.44 4.39
CA PHE A 109 -3.39 -3.10 3.82
C PHE A 109 -4.46 -3.12 2.73
N GLU A 110 -4.39 -4.06 1.79
CA GLU A 110 -5.34 -4.13 0.68
C GLU A 110 -6.75 -4.43 1.16
N GLN A 111 -6.90 -5.30 2.15
CA GLN A 111 -8.20 -5.59 2.74
C GLN A 111 -8.82 -4.35 3.38
N ASN A 112 -8.03 -3.63 4.17
CA ASN A 112 -8.49 -2.40 4.84
C ASN A 112 -8.81 -1.30 3.83
N PHE A 113 -8.00 -1.16 2.79
CA PHE A 113 -8.24 -0.17 1.74
C PHE A 113 -9.53 -0.49 0.98
N ASN A 114 -9.78 -1.75 0.66
CA ASN A 114 -11.00 -2.17 -0.01
C ASN A 114 -12.24 -1.87 0.83
N GLU A 115 -12.18 -2.09 2.13
CA GLU A 115 -13.27 -1.75 3.05
C GLU A 115 -13.51 -0.25 3.09
N LEU A 116 -12.45 0.53 3.18
CA LEU A 116 -12.55 2.00 3.16
C LEU A 116 -13.17 2.49 1.86
N ARG A 117 -12.75 1.92 0.73
CA ARG A 117 -13.31 2.28 -0.59
C ARG A 117 -14.81 2.02 -0.64
N LYS A 118 -15.26 0.87 -0.14
CA LYS A 118 -16.69 0.53 -0.11
C LYS A 118 -17.47 1.50 0.76
N GLU A 119 -16.97 1.80 1.94
CA GLU A 119 -17.57 2.75 2.88
C GLU A 119 -17.68 4.13 2.25
N PHE A 120 -16.60 4.58 1.61
CA PHE A 120 -16.56 5.88 0.95
C PHE A 120 -17.52 5.94 -0.24
N ASN A 121 -17.63 4.89 -1.04
CA ASN A 121 -18.56 4.85 -2.17
C ASN A 121 -20.02 4.95 -1.72
N LEU A 122 -20.36 4.33 -0.59
CA LEU A 122 -21.69 4.48 0.00
C LEU A 122 -21.94 5.92 0.44
N PHE A 123 -20.95 6.55 1.05
CA PHE A 123 -21.01 7.95 1.44
C PHE A 123 -21.21 8.86 0.23
N LEU A 124 -20.45 8.64 -0.84
CA LEU A 124 -20.58 9.43 -2.07
C LEU A 124 -21.98 9.30 -2.68
N ARG A 125 -22.53 8.08 -2.67
CA ARG A 125 -23.88 7.83 -3.21
C ARG A 125 -24.92 8.71 -2.50
N ASP A 126 -24.75 8.91 -1.21
CA ASP A 126 -25.72 9.67 -0.42
C ASP A 126 -25.53 11.19 -0.54
N TRP A 127 -24.31 11.68 -0.79
CA TRP A 127 -23.99 13.10 -0.65
C TRP A 127 -23.38 13.79 -1.87
N MET A 128 -23.15 13.06 -2.96
CA MET A 128 -22.64 13.66 -4.21
C MET A 128 -23.75 14.34 -5.03
#